data_e26c857352f3d4fcfe6e0d1ca893be61
#
_entry.id   e26c857352f3d4fcfe6e0d1ca893be61
#
_cell.length_a   1.000
_cell.length_b   1.000
_cell.length_c   1.000
_cell.angle_alpha   90.00
_cell.angle_beta   90.00
_cell.angle_gamma   90.00
#
_symmetry.space_group_name_H-M   'P 1'
#
loop_
_entity.id
_entity.type
_entity.pdbx_description
1 polymer ?
#
loop_
_entity_poly.entity_id
_entity_poly.type
_entity_poly.pdbx_seq_one_letter_code
_entity_poly.pdbx_strand_id
1 'polypeptide(L)'
;MRKALRTLTFLSAIFVLALCGQLAQAQDANLLKIGFSIEDMKGERWQTDLNSFEARAKQLGAEVISRDAGGDDDLQFKQVQDMIKAGIKVLVLLPHDNAKASRMVDAAKAANVKVISYDRLVLNSDVDLYVSFDRHEIGWMQAEYLVKHASRGNYVLIAGSPNDEGAKTLHDAQMKVLQPYIDRGEIKVIADGYTKDWLPSDAYLFMLKAIDSSQGNIAAVLASNDGLAGGAIQALREHKLDGKVLVSGQDADLAAIICIAQGVQSMTVYKPIANEAGVTAEEAVRLAKGEKTRANKTVNNGKGEVPAILLKPIIVTRDNIKSTVVQDGFQTLKSINQALSPDQQIK
;
A
#
# COMPACT_ATOMS: atom_id res chain seq x y z
N MET A 1 18.87 -29.55 64.45
CA MET A 1 19.54 -29.00 63.27
C MET A 1 18.85 -29.29 61.91
N ARG A 2 18.20 -30.44 61.68
CA ARG A 2 17.56 -30.76 60.37
C ARG A 2 16.25 -30.00 60.04
N LYS A 3 15.52 -29.44 61.02
CA LYS A 3 14.28 -28.64 60.78
C LYS A 3 14.57 -27.18 60.36
N ALA A 4 15.64 -26.60 60.85
CA ALA A 4 15.99 -25.21 60.50
C ALA A 4 16.55 -25.06 59.07
N LEU A 5 17.19 -26.12 58.52
CA LEU A 5 17.73 -26.12 57.17
C LEU A 5 16.66 -26.23 56.08
N ARG A 6 15.50 -26.90 56.40
CA ARG A 6 14.36 -27.00 55.44
C ARG A 6 13.55 -25.72 55.31
N THR A 7 13.50 -24.91 56.38
CA THR A 7 12.75 -23.62 56.35
C THR A 7 13.54 -22.55 55.58
N LEU A 8 14.89 -22.57 55.65
CA LEU A 8 15.73 -21.61 54.91
C LEU A 8 15.71 -21.86 53.41
N THR A 9 15.65 -23.14 52.97
CA THR A 9 15.56 -23.49 51.54
C THR A 9 14.21 -23.13 50.92
N PHE A 10 13.11 -23.19 51.69
CA PHE A 10 11.78 -22.82 51.23
C PHE A 10 11.63 -21.28 51.06
N LEU A 11 12.20 -20.49 51.99
CA LEU A 11 12.19 -19.02 51.88
C LEU A 11 13.02 -18.51 50.69
N SER A 12 14.16 -19.16 50.41
CA SER A 12 15.01 -18.76 49.27
C SER A 12 14.34 -19.05 47.93
N ALA A 13 13.61 -20.18 47.81
CA ALA A 13 12.89 -20.50 46.57
C ALA A 13 11.71 -19.56 46.30
N ILE A 14 11.00 -19.11 47.34
CA ILE A 14 9.90 -18.14 47.20
C ILE A 14 10.43 -16.76 46.78
N PHE A 15 11.60 -16.35 47.32
CA PHE A 15 12.21 -15.07 46.98
C PHE A 15 12.75 -15.02 45.53
N VAL A 16 13.29 -16.14 45.01
CA VAL A 16 13.74 -16.25 43.62
C VAL A 16 12.56 -16.25 42.66
N LEU A 17 11.46 -16.94 43.01
CA LEU A 17 10.22 -16.93 42.17
C LEU A 17 9.56 -15.55 42.14
N ALA A 18 9.55 -14.82 43.26
CA ALA A 18 9.04 -13.45 43.32
C ALA A 18 9.91 -12.47 42.53
N LEU A 19 11.25 -12.61 42.55
CA LEU A 19 12.16 -11.80 41.74
C LEU A 19 12.04 -12.09 40.25
N CYS A 20 11.89 -13.35 39.85
CA CYS A 20 11.62 -13.72 38.46
C CYS A 20 10.27 -13.20 37.95
N GLY A 21 9.23 -13.20 38.79
CA GLY A 21 7.93 -12.63 38.47
C GLY A 21 7.96 -11.11 38.31
N GLN A 22 8.73 -10.41 39.13
CA GLN A 22 8.92 -8.96 39.02
C GLN A 22 9.77 -8.56 37.82
N LEU A 23 10.77 -9.35 37.44
CA LEU A 23 11.57 -9.13 36.23
C LEU A 23 10.76 -9.36 34.96
N ALA A 24 9.88 -10.38 34.92
CA ALA A 24 8.99 -10.63 33.79
C ALA A 24 7.93 -9.50 33.64
N GLN A 25 7.33 -9.03 34.74
CA GLN A 25 6.40 -7.90 34.73
C GLN A 25 7.08 -6.56 34.40
N ALA A 26 8.35 -6.36 34.77
CA ALA A 26 9.11 -5.18 34.41
C ALA A 26 9.52 -5.15 32.93
N GLN A 27 9.62 -6.32 32.29
CA GLN A 27 9.94 -6.44 30.87
C GLN A 27 8.73 -6.08 29.99
N ASP A 28 7.50 -6.43 30.39
CA ASP A 28 6.28 -6.04 29.69
C ASP A 28 5.93 -4.53 29.85
N ALA A 29 6.31 -3.91 30.96
CA ALA A 29 6.01 -2.51 31.23
C ALA A 29 6.86 -1.53 30.39
N ASN A 30 7.84 -2.00 29.61
CA ASN A 30 8.81 -1.16 28.89
C ASN A 30 8.88 -1.47 27.38
N LEU A 31 7.92 -2.21 26.84
CA LEU A 31 7.87 -2.45 25.39
C LEU A 31 7.58 -1.14 24.65
N LEU A 32 8.38 -0.89 23.61
CA LEU A 32 8.15 0.23 22.71
C LEU A 32 6.82 0.06 22.01
N LYS A 33 5.86 0.99 22.24
CA LYS A 33 4.56 0.96 21.58
C LYS A 33 4.56 1.80 20.31
N ILE A 34 4.12 1.21 19.21
CA ILE A 34 3.95 1.85 17.92
C ILE A 34 2.46 1.77 17.53
N GLY A 35 1.86 2.89 17.15
CA GLY A 35 0.51 2.91 16.59
C GLY A 35 0.56 2.68 15.08
N PHE A 36 -0.33 1.84 14.53
CA PHE A 36 -0.55 1.74 13.09
C PHE A 36 -2.02 2.04 12.78
N SER A 37 -2.26 3.22 12.23
CA SER A 37 -3.58 3.68 11.80
C SER A 37 -3.77 3.39 10.32
N ILE A 38 -4.78 2.59 10.00
CA ILE A 38 -5.10 2.14 8.64
C ILE A 38 -6.41 2.79 8.21
N GLU A 39 -6.46 3.30 6.96
CA GLU A 39 -7.64 3.93 6.39
C GLU A 39 -8.85 3.00 6.35
N ASP A 40 -8.67 1.84 5.72
CA ASP A 40 -9.61 0.71 5.68
C ASP A 40 -8.88 -0.59 5.32
N MET A 41 -9.61 -1.72 5.37
CA MET A 41 -9.08 -3.06 5.05
C MET A 41 -9.65 -3.63 3.75
N LYS A 42 -10.19 -2.79 2.85
CA LYS A 42 -10.78 -3.24 1.57
C LYS A 42 -9.73 -3.67 0.56
N GLY A 43 -8.56 -3.01 0.55
CA GLY A 43 -7.44 -3.41 -0.30
C GLY A 43 -6.83 -4.73 0.16
N GLU A 44 -6.68 -5.72 -0.74
CA GLU A 44 -6.10 -7.03 -0.43
C GLU A 44 -4.73 -6.91 0.25
N ARG A 45 -3.93 -5.92 -0.17
CA ARG A 45 -2.58 -5.69 0.35
C ARG A 45 -2.56 -5.27 1.83
N TRP A 46 -3.54 -4.51 2.32
CA TRP A 46 -3.47 -3.87 3.66
C TRP A 46 -3.36 -4.88 4.80
N GLN A 47 -3.98 -6.06 4.68
CA GLN A 47 -3.79 -7.13 5.65
C GLN A 47 -2.36 -7.67 5.63
N THR A 48 -1.76 -7.79 4.45
CA THR A 48 -0.37 -8.25 4.29
C THR A 48 0.61 -7.20 4.82
N ASP A 49 0.35 -5.90 4.57
CA ASP A 49 1.12 -4.77 5.12
C ASP A 49 1.14 -4.84 6.65
N LEU A 50 -0.05 -4.94 7.27
CA LEU A 50 -0.19 -5.00 8.73
C LEU A 50 0.55 -6.21 9.31
N ASN A 51 0.30 -7.40 8.78
CA ASN A 51 0.93 -8.64 9.25
C ASN A 51 2.46 -8.57 9.16
N SER A 52 2.99 -8.04 8.06
CA SER A 52 4.43 -7.90 7.83
C SER A 52 5.04 -6.86 8.77
N PHE A 53 4.34 -5.74 8.98
CA PHE A 53 4.75 -4.71 9.92
C PHE A 53 4.80 -5.23 11.36
N GLU A 54 3.72 -5.87 11.82
CA GLU A 54 3.62 -6.43 13.18
C GLU A 54 4.69 -7.50 13.42
N ALA A 55 4.90 -8.40 12.45
CA ALA A 55 5.94 -9.41 12.55
C ALA A 55 7.34 -8.79 12.69
N ARG A 56 7.65 -7.76 11.88
CA ARG A 56 8.95 -7.08 11.95
C ARG A 56 9.10 -6.26 13.22
N ALA A 57 8.09 -5.50 13.61
CA ALA A 57 8.09 -4.72 14.86
C ALA A 57 8.34 -5.61 16.10
N LYS A 58 7.65 -6.78 16.14
CA LYS A 58 7.86 -7.77 17.21
C LYS A 58 9.29 -8.30 17.26
N GLN A 59 9.91 -8.60 16.11
CA GLN A 59 11.32 -9.00 16.05
C GLN A 59 12.26 -7.93 16.60
N LEU A 60 11.88 -6.65 16.47
CA LEU A 60 12.63 -5.49 16.95
C LEU A 60 12.31 -5.13 18.41
N GLY A 61 11.46 -5.91 19.10
CA GLY A 61 11.08 -5.71 20.48
C GLY A 61 10.03 -4.61 20.70
N ALA A 62 9.20 -4.33 19.71
CA ALA A 62 8.09 -3.37 19.78
C ALA A 62 6.72 -4.05 19.78
N GLU A 63 5.76 -3.43 20.47
CA GLU A 63 4.33 -3.76 20.46
C GLU A 63 3.62 -2.84 19.45
N VAL A 64 2.72 -3.39 18.64
CA VAL A 64 1.92 -2.63 17.69
C VAL A 64 0.47 -2.53 18.16
N ILE A 65 -0.07 -1.32 18.16
CA ILE A 65 -1.48 -1.04 18.37
C ILE A 65 -2.07 -0.61 17.02
N SER A 66 -2.74 -1.53 16.33
CA SER A 66 -3.35 -1.27 15.02
C SER A 66 -4.83 -0.90 15.14
N ARG A 67 -5.33 -0.05 14.23
CA ARG A 67 -6.73 0.37 14.12
C ARG A 67 -7.10 0.55 12.65
N ASP A 68 -8.26 0.01 12.30
CA ASP A 68 -8.93 0.17 11.00
C ASP A 68 -10.02 1.23 11.13
N ALA A 69 -9.99 2.25 10.27
CA ALA A 69 -10.93 3.36 10.27
C ALA A 69 -12.15 3.14 9.35
N GLY A 70 -12.16 2.07 8.55
CA GLY A 70 -13.27 1.74 7.65
C GLY A 70 -13.61 2.82 6.61
N GLY A 71 -12.65 3.71 6.28
CA GLY A 71 -12.83 4.83 5.37
C GLY A 71 -13.50 6.06 6.01
N ASP A 72 -13.47 6.17 7.33
CA ASP A 72 -14.03 7.30 8.08
C ASP A 72 -12.91 8.16 8.71
N ASP A 73 -12.74 9.39 8.22
CA ASP A 73 -11.70 10.32 8.68
C ASP A 73 -11.87 10.72 10.16
N ASP A 74 -13.10 10.83 10.66
CA ASP A 74 -13.35 11.21 12.04
C ASP A 74 -13.12 10.07 13.00
N LEU A 75 -13.49 8.85 12.59
CA LEU A 75 -13.14 7.63 13.32
C LEU A 75 -11.64 7.45 13.36
N GLN A 76 -10.92 7.66 12.22
CA GLN A 76 -9.48 7.56 12.15
C GLN A 76 -8.80 8.54 13.13
N PHE A 77 -9.26 9.79 13.17
CA PHE A 77 -8.75 10.79 14.09
C PHE A 77 -8.95 10.39 15.57
N LYS A 78 -10.16 9.92 15.92
CA LYS A 78 -10.46 9.43 17.27
C LYS A 78 -9.57 8.26 17.67
N GLN A 79 -9.39 7.29 16.78
CA GLN A 79 -8.51 6.13 17.00
C GLN A 79 -7.06 6.55 17.24
N VAL A 80 -6.55 7.53 16.48
CA VAL A 80 -5.20 8.10 16.68
C VAL A 80 -5.08 8.73 18.07
N GLN A 81 -6.08 9.51 18.50
CA GLN A 81 -6.08 10.07 19.86
C GLN A 81 -6.05 8.98 20.95
N ASP A 82 -6.78 7.89 20.76
CA ASP A 82 -6.80 6.78 21.71
C ASP A 82 -5.46 6.01 21.73
N MET A 83 -4.80 5.83 20.58
CA MET A 83 -3.44 5.28 20.49
C MET A 83 -2.42 6.18 21.20
N ILE A 84 -2.52 7.51 21.05
CA ILE A 84 -1.66 8.48 21.77
C ILE A 84 -1.84 8.33 23.29
N LYS A 85 -3.09 8.25 23.78
CA LYS A 85 -3.38 8.01 25.21
C LYS A 85 -2.86 6.66 25.70
N ALA A 86 -2.80 5.64 24.83
CA ALA A 86 -2.21 4.34 25.14
C ALA A 86 -0.67 4.37 25.22
N GLY A 87 -0.05 5.51 24.90
CA GLY A 87 1.38 5.77 25.12
C GLY A 87 2.29 5.33 23.98
N ILE A 88 1.78 5.32 22.74
CA ILE A 88 2.62 5.09 21.55
C ILE A 88 3.75 6.15 21.48
N LYS A 89 4.90 5.76 20.93
CA LYS A 89 6.05 6.65 20.68
C LYS A 89 6.15 7.08 19.23
N VAL A 90 5.60 6.27 18.33
CA VAL A 90 5.54 6.52 16.90
C VAL A 90 4.14 6.16 16.40
N LEU A 91 3.58 7.02 15.55
CA LEU A 91 2.38 6.78 14.77
C LEU A 91 2.81 6.47 13.33
N VAL A 92 2.48 5.29 12.84
CA VAL A 92 2.49 4.96 11.41
C VAL A 92 1.08 5.21 10.90
N LEU A 93 0.93 6.12 9.95
CA LEU A 93 -0.35 6.62 9.49
C LEU A 93 -0.51 6.38 7.99
N LEU A 94 -1.43 5.48 7.62
CA LEU A 94 -1.99 5.34 6.29
C LEU A 94 -3.28 6.16 6.24
N PRO A 95 -3.28 7.39 5.70
CA PRO A 95 -4.42 8.28 5.75
C PRO A 95 -5.50 7.90 4.73
N HIS A 96 -6.78 8.06 5.09
CA HIS A 96 -7.89 8.00 4.15
C HIS A 96 -7.91 9.25 3.25
N ASP A 97 -7.91 10.44 3.85
CA ASP A 97 -7.79 11.72 3.17
C ASP A 97 -6.45 12.39 3.53
N ASN A 98 -5.59 12.59 2.53
CA ASN A 98 -4.23 13.10 2.72
C ASN A 98 -4.18 14.49 3.39
N ALA A 99 -5.16 15.37 3.12
CA ALA A 99 -5.19 16.71 3.66
C ALA A 99 -5.79 16.76 5.06
N LYS A 100 -6.92 16.07 5.28
CA LYS A 100 -7.60 16.03 6.60
C LYS A 100 -6.76 15.31 7.66
N ALA A 101 -5.88 14.40 7.24
CA ALA A 101 -5.00 13.68 8.15
C ALA A 101 -3.96 14.58 8.85
N SER A 102 -3.76 15.83 8.40
CA SER A 102 -2.89 16.80 9.08
C SER A 102 -3.24 16.99 10.56
N ARG A 103 -4.54 16.96 10.93
CA ARG A 103 -4.99 17.02 12.33
C ARG A 103 -4.50 15.86 13.19
N MET A 104 -4.29 14.68 12.60
CA MET A 104 -3.74 13.51 13.28
C MET A 104 -2.26 13.70 13.57
N VAL A 105 -1.52 14.26 12.60
CA VAL A 105 -0.11 14.62 12.77
C VAL A 105 0.03 15.68 13.86
N ASP A 106 -0.78 16.73 13.83
CA ASP A 106 -0.75 17.79 14.84
C ASP A 106 -1.00 17.24 16.25
N ALA A 107 -1.99 16.35 16.42
CA ALA A 107 -2.28 15.70 17.71
C ALA A 107 -1.10 14.81 18.18
N ALA A 108 -0.47 14.06 17.28
CA ALA A 108 0.69 13.24 17.59
C ALA A 108 1.90 14.10 18.01
N LYS A 109 2.19 15.16 17.26
CA LYS A 109 3.30 16.09 17.54
C LYS A 109 3.10 16.82 18.88
N ALA A 110 1.87 17.26 19.19
CA ALA A 110 1.54 17.88 20.48
C ALA A 110 1.81 16.94 21.67
N ALA A 111 1.74 15.62 21.44
CA ALA A 111 2.04 14.59 22.44
C ALA A 111 3.50 14.08 22.37
N ASN A 112 4.39 14.72 21.61
CA ASN A 112 5.75 14.27 21.33
C ASN A 112 5.84 12.85 20.71
N VAL A 113 4.82 12.45 19.95
CA VAL A 113 4.80 11.21 19.17
C VAL A 113 5.36 11.51 17.78
N LYS A 114 6.30 10.68 17.32
CA LYS A 114 6.83 10.75 15.96
C LYS A 114 5.82 10.23 14.95
N VAL A 115 5.86 10.73 13.70
CA VAL A 115 4.90 10.34 12.66
C VAL A 115 5.61 9.87 11.41
N ILE A 116 5.28 8.65 10.99
CA ILE A 116 5.60 8.11 9.66
C ILE A 116 4.33 8.11 8.83
N SER A 117 4.33 8.82 7.71
CA SER A 117 3.31 8.67 6.67
C SER A 117 3.61 7.41 5.87
N TYR A 118 2.66 6.48 5.81
CA TYR A 118 2.83 5.17 5.19
C TYR A 118 2.03 5.07 3.90
N ASP A 119 2.65 4.64 2.82
CA ASP A 119 2.11 4.52 1.45
C ASP A 119 1.53 5.85 0.91
N ARG A 120 0.62 6.52 1.61
CA ARG A 120 0.03 7.81 1.24
C ARG A 120 0.63 8.96 2.05
N LEU A 121 0.98 10.06 1.37
CA LEU A 121 1.62 11.22 1.99
C LEU A 121 0.58 12.12 2.67
N VAL A 122 0.75 12.39 3.97
CA VAL A 122 -0.05 13.40 4.67
C VAL A 122 0.41 14.79 4.25
N LEU A 123 -0.54 15.60 3.75
CA LEU A 123 -0.28 16.93 3.23
C LEU A 123 -0.28 18.00 4.35
N ASN A 124 0.37 19.13 4.09
CA ASN A 124 0.35 20.35 4.90
C ASN A 124 0.68 20.11 6.39
N SER A 125 1.52 19.16 6.71
CA SER A 125 1.80 18.72 8.08
C SER A 125 3.27 18.43 8.35
N ASP A 126 3.66 18.34 9.64
CA ASP A 126 5.03 18.10 10.08
C ASP A 126 5.30 16.60 10.25
N VAL A 127 5.33 15.86 9.14
CA VAL A 127 5.64 14.43 9.11
C VAL A 127 7.16 14.21 9.31
N ASP A 128 7.56 13.27 10.15
CA ASP A 128 8.98 12.98 10.41
C ASP A 128 9.60 12.11 9.30
N LEU A 129 8.82 11.25 8.65
CA LEU A 129 9.25 10.39 7.55
C LEU A 129 8.06 9.99 6.67
N TYR A 130 8.28 9.91 5.38
CA TYR A 130 7.38 9.27 4.43
C TYR A 130 8.00 7.98 3.90
N VAL A 131 7.29 6.87 3.95
CA VAL A 131 7.71 5.58 3.37
C VAL A 131 6.67 5.14 2.35
N SER A 132 7.09 4.92 1.13
CA SER A 132 6.24 4.50 0.02
C SER A 132 7.06 3.97 -1.15
N PHE A 133 6.38 3.65 -2.25
CA PHE A 133 6.97 3.47 -3.57
C PHE A 133 6.93 4.78 -4.36
N ASP A 134 7.83 4.91 -5.33
CA ASP A 134 7.85 6.07 -6.22
C ASP A 134 6.62 6.08 -7.15
N ARG A 135 5.61 6.87 -6.78
CA ARG A 135 4.34 6.97 -7.51
C ARG A 135 4.51 7.47 -8.93
N HIS A 136 5.47 8.36 -9.15
CA HIS A 136 5.80 8.84 -10.49
C HIS A 136 6.36 7.69 -11.34
N GLU A 137 7.26 6.87 -10.77
CA GLU A 137 7.83 5.72 -11.46
C GLU A 137 6.74 4.68 -11.81
N ILE A 138 5.76 4.46 -10.91
CA ILE A 138 4.63 3.55 -11.17
C ILE A 138 3.81 4.02 -12.38
N GLY A 139 3.36 5.27 -12.39
CA GLY A 139 2.58 5.81 -13.51
C GLY A 139 3.36 5.80 -14.82
N TRP A 140 4.65 6.11 -14.76
CA TRP A 140 5.56 6.02 -15.90
C TRP A 140 5.62 4.59 -16.45
N MET A 141 5.86 3.59 -15.60
CA MET A 141 5.94 2.17 -15.98
C MET A 141 4.65 1.68 -16.64
N GLN A 142 3.48 2.06 -16.11
CA GLN A 142 2.19 1.67 -16.67
C GLN A 142 2.03 2.21 -18.09
N ALA A 143 2.24 3.52 -18.26
CA ALA A 143 2.05 4.17 -19.56
C ALA A 143 3.11 3.72 -20.58
N GLU A 144 4.39 3.64 -20.19
CA GLU A 144 5.48 3.17 -21.06
C GLU A 144 5.23 1.74 -21.56
N TYR A 145 4.76 0.84 -20.66
CA TYR A 145 4.41 -0.51 -21.06
C TYR A 145 3.31 -0.52 -22.11
N LEU A 146 2.20 0.21 -21.90
CA LEU A 146 1.09 0.23 -22.85
C LEU A 146 1.47 0.88 -24.18
N VAL A 147 2.20 2.00 -24.16
CA VAL A 147 2.68 2.66 -25.39
C VAL A 147 3.62 1.76 -26.20
N LYS A 148 4.49 0.98 -25.54
CA LYS A 148 5.37 0.04 -26.20
C LYS A 148 4.60 -1.05 -26.98
N HIS A 149 3.39 -1.42 -26.52
CA HIS A 149 2.59 -2.49 -27.11
C HIS A 149 1.42 -1.98 -27.96
N ALA A 150 1.02 -0.72 -27.81
CA ALA A 150 -0.02 -0.06 -28.59
C ALA A 150 0.31 1.44 -28.76
N SER A 151 1.33 1.75 -29.56
CA SER A 151 1.81 3.12 -29.76
C SER A 151 0.80 4.04 -30.47
N ARG A 152 -0.36 3.54 -30.90
CA ARG A 152 -1.42 4.28 -31.62
C ARG A 152 -2.79 3.83 -31.19
N GLY A 153 -3.77 4.73 -31.24
CA GLY A 153 -5.17 4.45 -31.01
C GLY A 153 -5.79 5.20 -29.86
N ASN A 154 -6.99 4.81 -29.49
CA ASN A 154 -7.76 5.46 -28.44
C ASN A 154 -7.38 4.89 -27.06
N TYR A 155 -7.11 5.76 -26.13
CA TYR A 155 -6.76 5.45 -24.75
C TYR A 155 -7.84 5.94 -23.79
N VAL A 156 -8.08 5.16 -22.73
CA VAL A 156 -8.95 5.50 -21.62
C VAL A 156 -8.09 5.55 -20.37
N LEU A 157 -8.18 6.64 -19.59
CA LEU A 157 -7.49 6.81 -18.30
C LEU A 157 -8.50 6.73 -17.17
N ILE A 158 -8.27 5.80 -16.23
CA ILE A 158 -9.10 5.61 -15.03
C ILE A 158 -8.23 5.80 -13.81
N ALA A 159 -8.26 7.02 -13.28
CA ALA A 159 -7.48 7.41 -12.11
C ALA A 159 -8.17 7.02 -10.80
N GLY A 160 -7.39 6.96 -9.73
CA GLY A 160 -7.84 6.65 -8.39
C GLY A 160 -8.67 7.76 -7.73
N SER A 161 -8.66 7.81 -6.39
CA SER A 161 -9.41 8.80 -5.64
C SER A 161 -8.80 10.21 -5.78
N PRO A 162 -9.61 11.26 -6.02
CA PRO A 162 -9.12 12.63 -6.02
C PRO A 162 -8.64 13.12 -4.63
N ASN A 163 -9.00 12.39 -3.56
CA ASN A 163 -8.55 12.68 -2.19
C ASN A 163 -7.18 12.05 -1.87
N ASP A 164 -6.64 11.25 -2.79
CA ASP A 164 -5.30 10.66 -2.69
C ASP A 164 -4.35 11.40 -3.66
N GLU A 165 -3.41 12.19 -3.13
CA GLU A 165 -2.42 12.91 -3.93
C GLU A 165 -1.54 11.94 -4.76
N GLY A 166 -1.38 10.71 -4.28
CA GLY A 166 -0.70 9.65 -5.02
C GLY A 166 -1.40 9.29 -6.33
N ALA A 167 -2.74 9.31 -6.36
CA ALA A 167 -3.51 9.07 -7.59
C ALA A 167 -3.23 10.15 -8.65
N LYS A 168 -3.13 11.41 -8.23
CA LYS A 168 -2.80 12.52 -9.12
C LYS A 168 -1.37 12.43 -9.64
N THR A 169 -0.40 12.17 -8.74
CA THR A 169 1.02 12.00 -9.12
C THR A 169 1.19 10.89 -10.16
N LEU A 170 0.48 9.79 -10.00
CA LEU A 170 0.49 8.64 -10.89
C LEU A 170 -0.11 8.99 -12.25
N HIS A 171 -1.28 9.65 -12.26
CA HIS A 171 -1.94 10.13 -13.48
C HIS A 171 -1.08 11.14 -14.25
N ASP A 172 -0.48 12.11 -13.55
CA ASP A 172 0.40 13.12 -14.18
C ASP A 172 1.64 12.44 -14.83
N ALA A 173 2.16 11.39 -14.21
CA ALA A 173 3.26 10.61 -14.79
C ALA A 173 2.82 9.82 -16.03
N GLN A 174 1.62 9.22 -16.01
CA GLN A 174 1.03 8.57 -17.17
C GLN A 174 0.89 9.57 -18.34
N MET A 175 0.31 10.73 -18.07
CA MET A 175 0.14 11.76 -19.08
C MET A 175 1.45 12.28 -19.68
N LYS A 176 2.51 12.42 -18.87
CA LYS A 176 3.85 12.79 -19.39
C LYS A 176 4.38 11.79 -20.40
N VAL A 177 4.14 10.51 -20.23
CA VAL A 177 4.54 9.47 -21.21
C VAL A 177 3.68 9.55 -22.46
N LEU A 178 2.37 9.79 -22.33
CA LEU A 178 1.44 9.84 -23.46
C LEU A 178 1.58 11.11 -24.30
N GLN A 179 1.95 12.23 -23.68
CA GLN A 179 1.92 13.57 -24.31
C GLN A 179 2.65 13.62 -25.67
N PRO A 180 3.87 13.08 -25.85
CA PRO A 180 4.55 13.09 -27.14
C PRO A 180 3.78 12.34 -28.25
N TYR A 181 3.02 11.31 -27.89
CA TYR A 181 2.20 10.54 -28.84
C TYR A 181 0.88 11.22 -29.15
N ILE A 182 0.31 11.94 -28.18
CA ILE A 182 -0.87 12.79 -28.35
C ILE A 182 -0.53 13.95 -29.30
N ASP A 183 0.59 14.62 -29.11
CA ASP A 183 1.04 15.76 -29.92
C ASP A 183 1.27 15.37 -31.38
N ARG A 184 1.67 14.11 -31.64
CA ARG A 184 1.80 13.58 -33.01
C ARG A 184 0.50 13.02 -33.58
N GLY A 185 -0.61 13.04 -32.83
CA GLY A 185 -1.89 12.45 -33.24
C GLY A 185 -1.88 10.91 -33.32
N GLU A 186 -0.92 10.25 -32.71
CA GLU A 186 -0.81 8.79 -32.68
C GLU A 186 -1.71 8.18 -31.62
N ILE A 187 -1.82 8.81 -30.44
CA ILE A 187 -2.70 8.44 -29.35
C ILE A 187 -3.76 9.53 -29.16
N LYS A 188 -5.01 9.11 -28.97
CA LYS A 188 -6.11 9.98 -28.56
C LYS A 188 -6.65 9.52 -27.21
N VAL A 189 -6.56 10.34 -26.17
CA VAL A 189 -7.26 10.11 -24.91
C VAL A 189 -8.73 10.47 -25.13
N ILE A 190 -9.61 9.45 -25.11
CA ILE A 190 -11.04 9.60 -25.39
C ILE A 190 -11.89 9.70 -24.12
N ALA A 191 -11.36 9.25 -23.00
CA ALA A 191 -11.96 9.41 -21.68
C ALA A 191 -10.83 9.46 -20.63
N ASP A 192 -10.95 10.39 -19.69
CA ASP A 192 -10.01 10.61 -18.61
C ASP A 192 -10.80 11.05 -17.37
N GLY A 193 -10.56 10.39 -16.22
CA GLY A 193 -11.29 10.73 -15.01
C GLY A 193 -10.89 9.97 -13.78
N TYR A 194 -11.27 10.55 -12.64
CA TYR A 194 -11.04 10.00 -11.30
C TYR A 194 -12.25 9.18 -10.83
N THR A 195 -11.98 8.15 -10.03
CA THR A 195 -13.00 7.33 -9.38
C THR A 195 -13.13 7.72 -7.90
N LYS A 196 -14.34 7.57 -7.34
CA LYS A 196 -14.53 7.79 -5.91
C LYS A 196 -13.89 6.64 -5.12
N ASP A 197 -13.00 6.99 -4.18
CA ASP A 197 -12.42 6.05 -3.21
C ASP A 197 -11.85 4.76 -3.84
N TRP A 198 -11.29 4.86 -5.06
CA TRP A 198 -10.73 3.73 -5.80
C TRP A 198 -11.74 2.61 -6.09
N LEU A 199 -13.04 2.92 -6.20
CA LEU A 199 -14.10 1.92 -6.35
C LEU A 199 -14.11 1.26 -7.74
N PRO A 200 -14.01 -0.09 -7.82
CA PRO A 200 -14.10 -0.82 -9.09
C PRO A 200 -15.43 -0.60 -9.82
N SER A 201 -16.53 -0.39 -9.10
CA SER A 201 -17.84 -0.10 -9.67
C SER A 201 -17.86 1.21 -10.47
N ASP A 202 -17.12 2.22 -10.01
CA ASP A 202 -17.02 3.49 -10.74
C ASP A 202 -16.20 3.30 -12.03
N ALA A 203 -15.10 2.54 -11.96
CA ALA A 203 -14.30 2.18 -13.12
C ALA A 203 -15.11 1.39 -14.16
N TYR A 204 -15.96 0.46 -13.71
CA TYR A 204 -16.88 -0.27 -14.59
C TYR A 204 -17.84 0.67 -15.32
N LEU A 205 -18.54 1.56 -14.60
CA LEU A 205 -19.47 2.52 -15.19
C LEU A 205 -18.76 3.52 -16.12
N PHE A 206 -17.56 3.95 -15.76
CA PHE A 206 -16.73 4.83 -16.57
C PHE A 206 -16.34 4.16 -17.89
N MET A 207 -15.93 2.89 -17.81
CA MET A 207 -15.53 2.10 -18.98
C MET A 207 -16.70 1.81 -19.92
N LEU A 208 -17.90 1.50 -19.41
CA LEU A 208 -19.11 1.34 -20.23
C LEU A 208 -19.35 2.58 -21.09
N LYS A 209 -19.28 3.78 -20.48
CA LYS A 209 -19.46 5.05 -21.23
C LYS A 209 -18.40 5.24 -22.30
N ALA A 210 -17.14 4.87 -22.02
CA ALA A 210 -16.05 4.95 -22.98
C ALA A 210 -16.25 3.97 -24.16
N ILE A 211 -16.72 2.75 -23.90
CA ILE A 211 -17.04 1.75 -24.92
C ILE A 211 -18.17 2.26 -25.81
N ASP A 212 -19.27 2.74 -25.24
CA ASP A 212 -20.42 3.24 -25.98
C ASP A 212 -20.05 4.42 -26.90
N SER A 213 -19.33 5.41 -26.35
CA SER A 213 -18.95 6.62 -27.09
C SER A 213 -17.93 6.36 -28.20
N SER A 214 -17.09 5.33 -28.07
CA SER A 214 -16.07 4.94 -29.05
C SER A 214 -16.51 3.79 -29.98
N GLN A 215 -17.70 3.24 -29.76
CA GLN A 215 -18.17 2.00 -30.43
C GLN A 215 -17.17 0.85 -30.25
N GLY A 216 -16.53 0.79 -29.07
CA GLY A 216 -15.53 -0.23 -28.75
C GLY A 216 -14.15 -0.04 -29.38
N ASN A 217 -13.92 1.06 -30.10
CA ASN A 217 -12.61 1.35 -30.70
C ASN A 217 -11.63 1.90 -29.64
N ILE A 218 -11.08 1.00 -28.83
CA ILE A 218 -10.18 1.30 -27.71
C ILE A 218 -8.93 0.41 -27.86
N ALA A 219 -7.74 1.03 -27.80
CA ALA A 219 -6.47 0.34 -27.86
C ALA A 219 -5.96 -0.05 -26.47
N ALA A 220 -6.13 0.85 -25.48
CA ALA A 220 -5.60 0.63 -24.13
C ALA A 220 -6.40 1.35 -23.06
N VAL A 221 -6.35 0.80 -21.84
CA VAL A 221 -6.89 1.36 -20.61
C VAL A 221 -5.75 1.51 -19.61
N LEU A 222 -5.41 2.75 -19.26
CA LEU A 222 -4.54 3.08 -18.13
C LEU A 222 -5.38 3.10 -16.86
N ALA A 223 -5.54 1.93 -16.23
CA ALA A 223 -6.15 1.81 -14.91
C ALA A 223 -5.06 1.96 -13.85
N SER A 224 -5.28 2.88 -12.90
CA SER A 224 -4.27 3.24 -11.91
C SER A 224 -3.96 2.12 -10.91
N ASN A 225 -4.93 1.22 -10.64
CA ASN A 225 -4.70 0.01 -9.84
C ASN A 225 -5.51 -1.20 -10.35
N ASP A 226 -5.30 -2.35 -9.74
CA ASP A 226 -5.91 -3.63 -10.14
C ASP A 226 -7.41 -3.69 -9.86
N GLY A 227 -7.89 -3.04 -8.80
CA GLY A 227 -9.33 -2.93 -8.55
C GLY A 227 -10.04 -2.18 -9.68
N LEU A 228 -9.49 -1.06 -10.13
CA LEU A 228 -10.02 -0.28 -11.26
C LEU A 228 -9.87 -1.05 -12.58
N ALA A 229 -8.74 -1.74 -12.77
CA ALA A 229 -8.53 -2.63 -13.92
C ALA A 229 -9.60 -3.73 -13.97
N GLY A 230 -9.94 -4.34 -12.84
CA GLY A 230 -10.98 -5.35 -12.71
C GLY A 230 -12.35 -4.83 -13.13
N GLY A 231 -12.73 -3.62 -12.67
CA GLY A 231 -13.95 -2.95 -13.11
C GLY A 231 -13.98 -2.68 -14.61
N ALA A 232 -12.88 -2.16 -15.17
CA ALA A 232 -12.76 -1.94 -16.61
C ALA A 232 -12.82 -3.25 -17.42
N ILE A 233 -12.12 -4.30 -16.96
CA ILE A 233 -12.14 -5.63 -17.61
C ILE A 233 -13.54 -6.24 -17.60
N GLN A 234 -14.31 -6.06 -16.53
CA GLN A 234 -15.70 -6.51 -16.50
C GLN A 234 -16.52 -5.88 -17.64
N ALA A 235 -16.45 -4.56 -17.82
CA ALA A 235 -17.14 -3.87 -18.91
C ALA A 235 -16.64 -4.33 -20.29
N LEU A 236 -15.31 -4.50 -20.46
CA LEU A 236 -14.72 -5.01 -21.70
C LEU A 236 -15.22 -6.42 -22.02
N ARG A 237 -15.35 -7.29 -21.03
CA ARG A 237 -15.82 -8.67 -21.20
C ARG A 237 -17.27 -8.74 -21.69
N GLU A 238 -18.16 -7.91 -21.14
CA GLU A 238 -19.57 -7.82 -21.58
C GLU A 238 -19.69 -7.42 -23.05
N HIS A 239 -18.70 -6.68 -23.56
CA HIS A 239 -18.64 -6.24 -24.97
C HIS A 239 -17.69 -7.10 -25.83
N LYS A 240 -17.15 -8.23 -25.30
CA LYS A 240 -16.22 -9.14 -26.00
C LYS A 240 -14.93 -8.45 -26.46
N LEU A 241 -14.47 -7.48 -25.68
CA LEU A 241 -13.25 -6.70 -25.91
C LEU A 241 -12.11 -7.11 -24.95
N ASP A 242 -12.39 -7.96 -23.96
CA ASP A 242 -11.39 -8.51 -23.05
C ASP A 242 -10.30 -9.30 -23.80
N GLY A 243 -9.04 -9.13 -23.39
CA GLY A 243 -7.88 -9.69 -24.11
C GLY A 243 -7.54 -9.02 -25.45
N LYS A 244 -8.36 -8.08 -25.94
CA LYS A 244 -8.11 -7.30 -27.17
C LYS A 244 -7.63 -5.89 -26.86
N VAL A 245 -8.06 -5.33 -25.73
CA VAL A 245 -7.68 -4.03 -25.23
C VAL A 245 -6.60 -4.24 -24.16
N LEU A 246 -5.50 -3.51 -24.25
CA LEU A 246 -4.44 -3.57 -23.22
C LEU A 246 -4.93 -2.89 -21.95
N VAL A 247 -4.67 -3.50 -20.79
CA VAL A 247 -5.08 -2.95 -19.50
C VAL A 247 -3.90 -2.98 -18.52
N SER A 248 -3.57 -1.82 -17.93
CA SER A 248 -2.61 -1.73 -16.85
C SER A 248 -3.26 -1.94 -15.48
N GLY A 249 -2.42 -2.11 -14.47
CA GLY A 249 -2.83 -2.15 -13.07
C GLY A 249 -1.67 -1.83 -12.12
N GLN A 250 -1.92 -1.91 -10.83
CA GLN A 250 -0.97 -1.78 -9.73
C GLN A 250 -1.50 -2.58 -8.54
N ASP A 251 -0.63 -3.10 -7.71
CA ASP A 251 -0.79 -3.82 -6.45
C ASP A 251 -0.62 -5.35 -6.56
N ALA A 252 -0.72 -5.92 -7.74
CA ALA A 252 -0.57 -7.36 -7.99
C ALA A 252 -1.57 -8.23 -7.20
N ASP A 253 -2.83 -7.75 -7.08
CA ASP A 253 -3.94 -8.47 -6.47
C ASP A 253 -4.12 -9.84 -7.11
N LEU A 254 -4.55 -10.85 -6.34
CA LEU A 254 -4.71 -12.21 -6.87
C LEU A 254 -5.59 -12.25 -8.14
N ALA A 255 -6.69 -11.50 -8.15
CA ALA A 255 -7.59 -11.42 -9.30
C ALA A 255 -6.88 -10.85 -10.55
N ALA A 256 -6.03 -9.85 -10.37
CA ALA A 256 -5.25 -9.25 -11.45
C ALA A 256 -4.18 -10.22 -11.97
N ILE A 257 -3.47 -10.92 -11.09
CA ILE A 257 -2.49 -11.95 -11.48
C ILE A 257 -3.16 -13.06 -12.28
N ILE A 258 -4.37 -13.49 -11.89
CA ILE A 258 -5.17 -14.45 -12.66
C ILE A 258 -5.54 -13.85 -14.04
N CYS A 259 -6.00 -12.61 -14.10
CA CYS A 259 -6.32 -11.92 -15.36
C CYS A 259 -5.08 -11.77 -16.27
N ILE A 260 -3.90 -11.51 -15.71
CA ILE A 260 -2.63 -11.47 -16.46
C ILE A 260 -2.28 -12.87 -16.99
N ALA A 261 -2.43 -13.91 -16.18
CA ALA A 261 -2.21 -15.28 -16.61
C ALA A 261 -3.18 -15.73 -17.73
N GLN A 262 -4.41 -15.22 -17.72
CA GLN A 262 -5.43 -15.43 -18.75
C GLN A 262 -5.22 -14.57 -20.01
N GLY A 263 -4.36 -13.54 -19.94
CA GLY A 263 -4.14 -12.60 -21.05
C GLY A 263 -5.20 -11.52 -21.21
N VAL A 264 -6.05 -11.29 -20.19
CA VAL A 264 -7.10 -10.23 -20.22
C VAL A 264 -6.64 -8.93 -19.54
N GLN A 265 -5.66 -8.99 -18.65
CA GLN A 265 -4.90 -7.82 -18.18
C GLN A 265 -3.47 -7.93 -18.69
N SER A 266 -2.87 -6.83 -19.12
CA SER A 266 -1.57 -6.85 -19.78
C SER A 266 -0.41 -6.86 -18.80
N MET A 267 -0.54 -6.11 -17.71
CA MET A 267 0.47 -5.99 -16.67
C MET A 267 -0.13 -5.41 -15.38
N THR A 268 0.60 -5.60 -14.31
CA THR A 268 0.40 -4.83 -13.06
C THR A 268 1.76 -4.34 -12.56
N VAL A 269 1.76 -3.31 -11.72
CA VAL A 269 2.96 -2.87 -11.01
C VAL A 269 2.90 -3.40 -9.58
N TYR A 270 3.78 -4.33 -9.27
CA TYR A 270 3.92 -4.91 -7.95
C TYR A 270 4.76 -4.02 -7.04
N LYS A 271 4.28 -3.82 -5.84
CA LYS A 271 4.97 -3.17 -4.74
C LYS A 271 5.36 -4.26 -3.73
N PRO A 272 6.66 -4.60 -3.55
CA PRO A 272 7.07 -5.60 -2.55
C PRO A 272 6.69 -5.16 -1.13
N ILE A 273 5.48 -5.52 -0.69
CA ILE A 273 4.80 -5.03 0.52
C ILE A 273 5.59 -5.38 1.78
N ALA A 274 6.10 -6.60 1.88
CA ALA A 274 6.90 -7.03 3.03
C ALA A 274 8.15 -6.14 3.23
N ASN A 275 8.71 -5.60 2.14
CA ASN A 275 9.84 -4.67 2.21
C ASN A 275 9.39 -3.29 2.73
N GLU A 276 8.29 -2.75 2.23
CA GLU A 276 7.75 -1.46 2.70
C GLU A 276 7.41 -1.52 4.19
N ALA A 277 6.67 -2.53 4.60
CA ALA A 277 6.28 -2.74 5.98
C ALA A 277 7.49 -2.99 6.89
N GLY A 278 8.44 -3.80 6.45
CA GLY A 278 9.67 -4.11 7.18
C GLY A 278 10.55 -2.88 7.41
N VAL A 279 10.81 -2.10 6.35
CA VAL A 279 11.56 -0.84 6.42
C VAL A 279 10.84 0.15 7.34
N THR A 280 9.52 0.27 7.24
CA THR A 280 8.73 1.17 8.09
C THR A 280 8.82 0.78 9.57
N ALA A 281 8.75 -0.51 9.90
CA ALA A 281 8.92 -0.97 11.28
C ALA A 281 10.32 -0.67 11.83
N GLU A 282 11.36 -0.84 11.02
CA GLU A 282 12.73 -0.47 11.39
C GLU A 282 12.86 1.03 11.65
N GLU A 283 12.34 1.86 10.77
CA GLU A 283 12.39 3.32 10.92
C GLU A 283 11.54 3.81 12.10
N ALA A 284 10.40 3.17 12.38
CA ALA A 284 9.60 3.48 13.57
C ALA A 284 10.39 3.24 14.85
N VAL A 285 11.11 2.11 14.95
CA VAL A 285 11.97 1.83 16.10
C VAL A 285 13.13 2.82 16.20
N ARG A 286 13.75 3.22 15.07
CA ARG A 286 14.81 4.24 15.04
C ARG A 286 14.31 5.60 15.54
N LEU A 287 13.18 6.07 15.02
CA LEU A 287 12.56 7.34 15.42
C LEU A 287 12.20 7.35 16.91
N ALA A 288 11.67 6.24 17.42
CA ALA A 288 11.36 6.11 18.85
C ALA A 288 12.60 6.21 19.76
N LYS A 289 13.77 5.80 19.24
CA LYS A 289 15.07 5.93 19.92
C LYS A 289 15.72 7.30 19.72
N GLY A 290 15.10 8.20 18.96
CA GLY A 290 15.67 9.50 18.61
C GLY A 290 16.81 9.43 17.57
N GLU A 291 16.93 8.32 16.85
CA GLU A 291 17.92 8.16 15.79
C GLU A 291 17.47 8.84 14.50
N LYS A 292 18.41 9.20 13.62
CA LYS A 292 18.12 9.74 12.30
C LYS A 292 17.53 8.66 11.38
N THR A 293 16.57 9.03 10.54
CA THR A 293 16.02 8.15 9.50
C THR A 293 17.05 7.86 8.41
N ARG A 294 16.85 6.76 7.68
CA ARG A 294 17.64 6.38 6.49
C ARG A 294 16.99 6.90 5.19
N ALA A 295 16.34 8.05 5.27
CA ALA A 295 15.72 8.67 4.11
C ALA A 295 16.70 8.78 2.92
N ASN A 296 16.25 8.40 1.72
CA ASN A 296 17.03 8.42 0.49
C ASN A 296 16.60 9.53 -0.48
N LYS A 297 15.46 10.17 -0.21
CA LYS A 297 14.89 11.28 -0.97
C LYS A 297 14.18 12.27 -0.03
N THR A 298 13.65 13.35 -0.59
CA THR A 298 12.65 14.21 0.04
C THR A 298 11.44 14.36 -0.87
N VAL A 299 10.28 14.60 -0.28
CA VAL A 299 9.04 14.88 -1.01
C VAL A 299 8.36 16.09 -0.39
N ASN A 300 7.94 17.04 -1.22
CA ASN A 300 7.21 18.21 -0.75
C ASN A 300 5.75 17.83 -0.45
N ASN A 301 5.28 18.13 0.78
CA ASN A 301 3.91 17.85 1.19
C ASN A 301 3.02 19.09 1.33
N GLY A 302 3.46 20.22 0.75
CA GLY A 302 2.77 21.50 0.86
C GLY A 302 3.22 22.36 2.06
N LYS A 303 3.69 21.76 3.17
CA LYS A 303 4.30 22.47 4.30
C LYS A 303 5.82 22.58 4.15
N GLY A 304 6.46 21.60 3.52
CA GLY A 304 7.91 21.57 3.33
C GLY A 304 8.39 20.23 2.79
N GLU A 305 9.72 20.08 2.77
CA GLU A 305 10.40 18.87 2.33
C GLU A 305 10.39 17.83 3.45
N VAL A 306 9.65 16.74 3.25
CA VAL A 306 9.56 15.58 4.16
C VAL A 306 10.65 14.58 3.77
N PRO A 307 11.51 14.12 4.71
CA PRO A 307 12.39 12.99 4.45
C PRO A 307 11.59 11.78 3.97
N ALA A 308 12.06 11.11 2.91
CA ALA A 308 11.32 10.01 2.31
C ALA A 308 12.21 8.80 2.03
N ILE A 309 11.65 7.61 2.19
CA ILE A 309 12.17 6.35 1.67
C ILE A 309 11.23 5.91 0.55
N LEU A 310 11.67 6.09 -0.70
CA LEU A 310 10.94 5.66 -1.87
C LEU A 310 11.54 4.37 -2.41
N LEU A 311 10.75 3.30 -2.32
CA LEU A 311 11.11 1.95 -2.75
C LEU A 311 10.83 1.78 -4.25
N LYS A 312 11.52 0.81 -4.88
CA LYS A 312 11.34 0.52 -6.30
C LYS A 312 10.19 -0.44 -6.54
N PRO A 313 9.23 -0.07 -7.41
CA PRO A 313 8.19 -0.97 -7.89
C PRO A 313 8.73 -1.93 -8.97
N ILE A 314 7.96 -2.99 -9.27
CA ILE A 314 8.33 -4.04 -10.23
C ILE A 314 7.16 -4.25 -11.20
N ILE A 315 7.41 -4.20 -12.51
CA ILE A 315 6.40 -4.60 -13.51
C ILE A 315 6.22 -6.12 -13.45
N VAL A 316 4.97 -6.56 -13.33
CA VAL A 316 4.58 -7.97 -13.43
C VAL A 316 3.76 -8.19 -14.68
N THR A 317 4.22 -9.13 -15.48
CA THR A 317 3.55 -9.66 -16.67
C THR A 317 3.43 -11.18 -16.51
N ARG A 318 2.79 -11.86 -17.44
CA ARG A 318 2.71 -13.33 -17.43
C ARG A 318 4.07 -13.99 -17.28
N ASP A 319 5.14 -13.43 -17.89
CA ASP A 319 6.45 -14.06 -17.99
C ASP A 319 7.20 -14.09 -16.65
N ASN A 320 6.88 -13.17 -15.72
CA ASN A 320 7.62 -13.05 -14.46
C ASN A 320 6.78 -13.21 -13.19
N ILE A 321 5.51 -13.64 -13.28
CA ILE A 321 4.66 -13.91 -12.11
C ILE A 321 5.41 -14.77 -11.08
N LYS A 322 6.07 -15.85 -11.54
CA LYS A 322 6.74 -16.81 -10.65
C LYS A 322 7.96 -16.22 -9.94
N SER A 323 8.77 -15.45 -10.68
CA SER A 323 10.02 -14.85 -10.16
C SER A 323 9.79 -13.51 -9.43
N THR A 324 8.55 -13.07 -9.29
CA THR A 324 8.16 -11.86 -8.56
C THR A 324 7.21 -12.21 -7.41
N VAL A 325 5.92 -12.05 -7.61
CA VAL A 325 4.89 -12.18 -6.56
C VAL A 325 4.85 -13.55 -5.89
N VAL A 326 5.22 -14.63 -6.61
CA VAL A 326 5.28 -15.98 -6.03
C VAL A 326 6.57 -16.18 -5.25
N GLN A 327 7.70 -15.75 -5.78
CA GLN A 327 8.99 -15.85 -5.09
C GLN A 327 9.00 -15.06 -3.78
N ASP A 328 8.36 -13.90 -3.76
CA ASP A 328 8.24 -13.05 -2.57
C ASP A 328 7.19 -13.59 -1.56
N GLY A 329 6.43 -14.62 -1.94
CA GLY A 329 5.37 -15.20 -1.08
C GLY A 329 4.11 -14.34 -0.98
N PHE A 330 3.98 -13.29 -1.80
CA PHE A 330 2.79 -12.43 -1.82
C PHE A 330 1.59 -13.19 -2.41
N GLN A 331 1.80 -13.92 -3.50
CA GLN A 331 0.82 -14.83 -4.10
C GLN A 331 1.34 -16.26 -4.10
N THR A 332 0.46 -17.26 -4.22
CA THR A 332 0.87 -18.67 -4.33
C THR A 332 0.55 -19.24 -5.71
N LEU A 333 1.42 -20.10 -6.25
CA LEU A 333 1.12 -20.82 -7.50
C LEU A 333 -0.19 -21.60 -7.40
N LYS A 334 -0.49 -22.13 -6.21
CA LYS A 334 -1.72 -22.87 -5.97
C LYS A 334 -2.95 -22.00 -6.16
N SER A 335 -3.01 -20.83 -5.52
CA SER A 335 -4.16 -19.91 -5.63
C SER A 335 -4.32 -19.39 -7.06
N ILE A 336 -3.22 -19.05 -7.73
CA ILE A 336 -3.24 -18.60 -9.13
C ILE A 336 -3.77 -19.70 -10.04
N ASN A 337 -3.16 -20.89 -10.00
CA ASN A 337 -3.47 -21.99 -10.92
C ASN A 337 -4.84 -22.63 -10.68
N GLN A 338 -5.41 -22.48 -9.48
CA GLN A 338 -6.75 -23.01 -9.14
C GLN A 338 -7.86 -22.34 -9.99
N ALA A 339 -7.65 -21.10 -10.44
CA ALA A 339 -8.60 -20.34 -11.24
C ALA A 339 -8.29 -20.40 -12.75
N LEU A 340 -7.26 -21.13 -13.18
CA LEU A 340 -6.79 -21.20 -14.56
C LEU A 340 -7.12 -22.56 -15.22
N SER A 341 -7.44 -22.54 -16.50
CA SER A 341 -7.49 -23.77 -17.30
C SER A 341 -6.10 -24.42 -17.42
N PRO A 342 -5.98 -25.72 -17.65
CA PRO A 342 -4.70 -26.43 -17.66
C PRO A 342 -3.66 -25.83 -18.60
N ASP A 343 -4.07 -25.27 -19.74
CA ASP A 343 -3.22 -24.62 -20.76
C ASP A 343 -2.75 -23.22 -20.34
N GLN A 344 -3.48 -22.58 -19.43
CA GLN A 344 -3.16 -21.23 -18.90
C GLN A 344 -2.29 -21.27 -17.63
N GLN A 345 -2.16 -22.42 -16.98
CA GLN A 345 -1.44 -22.54 -15.71
C GLN A 345 0.01 -22.07 -15.82
N ILE A 346 0.45 -21.38 -14.77
CA ILE A 346 1.84 -20.95 -14.58
C ILE A 346 2.66 -22.16 -14.10
N LYS A 347 3.71 -22.52 -14.86
CA LYS A 347 4.56 -23.69 -14.60
C LYS A 347 5.81 -23.38 -13.77
#